data_f8e96702a206a9ba3895a4ac6fb0b017
#
_entry.id   f8e96702a206a9ba3895a4ac6fb0b017
#
_cell.length_a   1.000
_cell.length_b   1.000
_cell.length_c   1.000
_cell.angle_alpha   90.00
_cell.angle_beta   90.00
_cell.angle_gamma   90.00
#
_symmetry.space_group_name_H-M   'P 1'
#
loop_
_entity.id
_entity.type
_entity.pdbx_description
1 polymer ?
#
loop_
_entity_poly.entity_id
_entity_poly.type
_entity_poly.pdbx_seq_one_letter_code
_entity_poly.pdbx_strand_id
1 'polypeptide(L)'
;MLSDLKNLWDLYINNSAVNPADLAAGGFDAADEFGKEQAVFYQNGSWEWAKLTGTGDGQYGLDNLSMIPFYCGVAGEENAGLNCGTENCWAVNAKASEEDIQATLEFMNWMVTDPEVSRMLVDEFAAMPYKQAAESTNGFLADANDYTTNGNYIMPWVTNFQPNVDAYRAALVSAMNQYDADQSDANWELVKTAFVDGWATQYAAANG
;
A
#
# COMPACT_ATOMS: atom_id res chain seq x y z
N MET A 1 -17.45 -11.32 -1.64
CA MET A 1 -15.96 -11.12 -1.63
C MET A 1 -15.34 -11.25 -3.02
N LEU A 2 -15.24 -12.41 -3.70
CA LEU A 2 -14.64 -12.48 -5.06
C LEU A 2 -15.45 -11.74 -6.13
N SER A 3 -16.78 -11.72 -6.04
CA SER A 3 -17.63 -10.89 -6.88
C SER A 3 -17.39 -9.39 -6.65
N ASP A 4 -17.18 -9.00 -5.41
CA ASP A 4 -16.95 -7.59 -5.04
C ASP A 4 -15.58 -7.14 -5.51
N LEU A 5 -14.56 -8.01 -5.36
CA LEU A 5 -13.23 -7.80 -5.95
C LEU A 5 -13.31 -7.64 -7.47
N LYS A 6 -14.07 -8.52 -8.17
CA LYS A 6 -14.27 -8.41 -9.62
C LYS A 6 -14.90 -7.09 -10.00
N ASN A 7 -16.00 -6.74 -9.35
CA ASN A 7 -16.73 -5.49 -9.64
C ASN A 7 -15.84 -4.26 -9.46
N LEU A 8 -15.05 -4.26 -8.40
CA LEU A 8 -14.12 -3.18 -8.11
C LEU A 8 -13.00 -3.12 -9.16
N TRP A 9 -12.41 -4.27 -9.49
CA TRP A 9 -11.36 -4.34 -10.50
C TRP A 9 -11.87 -3.92 -11.89
N ASP A 10 -13.05 -4.40 -12.29
CA ASP A 10 -13.73 -3.97 -13.53
C ASP A 10 -14.00 -2.46 -13.54
N LEU A 11 -14.35 -1.88 -12.39
CA LEU A 11 -14.53 -0.44 -12.28
C LEU A 11 -13.24 0.32 -12.56
N TYR A 12 -12.11 -0.15 -12.02
CA TYR A 12 -10.79 0.44 -12.25
C TYR A 12 -10.38 0.35 -13.72
N ILE A 13 -10.29 -0.84 -14.26
CA ILE A 13 -9.75 -1.06 -15.61
C ILE A 13 -10.64 -0.50 -16.72
N ASN A 14 -11.96 -0.41 -16.50
CA ASN A 14 -12.89 0.12 -17.50
C ASN A 14 -13.10 1.64 -17.42
N ASN A 15 -12.55 2.28 -16.39
CA ASN A 15 -12.61 3.74 -16.22
C ASN A 15 -11.21 4.39 -16.20
N SER A 16 -10.14 3.63 -16.42
CA SER A 16 -8.80 4.17 -16.65
C SER A 16 -8.75 4.88 -18.02
N ALA A 17 -7.96 5.94 -18.12
CA ALA A 17 -7.67 6.58 -19.40
C ALA A 17 -6.83 5.69 -20.32
N VAL A 18 -6.13 4.72 -19.73
CA VAL A 18 -5.32 3.73 -20.46
C VAL A 18 -6.19 2.53 -20.83
N ASN A 19 -6.00 2.01 -22.05
CA ASN A 19 -6.68 0.80 -22.46
C ASN A 19 -6.27 -0.39 -21.58
N PRO A 20 -7.20 -1.23 -21.08
CA PRO A 20 -6.89 -2.39 -20.25
C PRO A 20 -5.82 -3.33 -20.83
N ALA A 21 -5.82 -3.55 -22.15
CA ALA A 21 -4.82 -4.37 -22.80
C ALA A 21 -3.40 -3.76 -22.74
N ASP A 22 -3.31 -2.43 -22.73
CA ASP A 22 -2.03 -1.71 -22.60
C ASP A 22 -1.53 -1.74 -21.14
N LEU A 23 -2.44 -1.73 -20.16
CA LEU A 23 -2.11 -1.95 -18.74
C LEU A 23 -1.42 -3.31 -18.54
N ALA A 24 -1.94 -4.36 -19.17
CA ALA A 24 -1.38 -5.70 -19.11
C ALA A 24 0.03 -5.81 -19.73
N ALA A 25 0.36 -4.95 -20.69
CA ALA A 25 1.68 -4.93 -21.34
C ALA A 25 2.80 -4.40 -20.41
N GLY A 26 2.46 -3.77 -19.30
CA GLY A 26 3.40 -3.20 -18.35
C GLY A 26 3.98 -1.84 -18.77
N GLY A 27 4.79 -1.25 -17.91
CA GLY A 27 5.41 0.05 -18.16
C GLY A 27 4.49 1.26 -17.96
N PHE A 28 3.27 1.04 -17.51
CA PHE A 28 2.32 2.09 -17.14
C PHE A 28 2.55 2.54 -15.68
N ASP A 29 2.63 3.85 -15.48
CA ASP A 29 2.65 4.44 -14.15
C ASP A 29 1.29 5.13 -13.89
N ALA A 30 0.46 4.55 -13.04
CA ALA A 30 -0.85 5.09 -12.70
C ALA A 30 -0.78 6.48 -12.05
N ALA A 31 0.35 6.86 -11.44
CA ALA A 31 0.56 8.20 -10.95
C ALA A 31 0.58 9.24 -12.08
N ASP A 32 1.01 8.87 -13.28
CA ASP A 32 0.99 9.76 -14.45
C ASP A 32 -0.44 10.12 -14.88
N GLU A 33 -1.34 9.16 -14.87
CA GLU A 33 -2.75 9.37 -15.20
C GLU A 33 -3.41 10.32 -14.19
N PHE A 34 -3.21 10.06 -12.91
CA PHE A 34 -3.75 10.89 -11.84
C PHE A 34 -3.07 12.27 -11.80
N GLY A 35 -1.73 12.32 -11.90
CA GLY A 35 -0.94 13.54 -11.87
C GLY A 35 -1.20 14.46 -13.07
N LYS A 36 -1.67 13.93 -14.19
CA LYS A 36 -2.13 14.69 -15.37
C LYS A 36 -3.62 15.00 -15.35
N GLU A 37 -4.29 14.81 -14.23
CA GLU A 37 -5.73 15.06 -14.03
C GLU A 37 -6.63 14.27 -15.00
N GLN A 38 -6.20 13.08 -15.41
CA GLN A 38 -6.96 12.17 -16.26
C GLN A 38 -7.79 11.17 -15.46
N ALA A 39 -7.51 11.04 -14.17
CA ALA A 39 -8.26 10.23 -13.22
C ALA A 39 -8.61 11.04 -11.97
N VAL A 40 -9.77 10.75 -11.37
CA VAL A 40 -10.22 11.38 -10.11
C VAL A 40 -9.78 10.56 -8.91
N PHE A 41 -9.59 9.26 -9.08
CA PHE A 41 -9.19 8.32 -8.04
C PHE A 41 -7.91 7.61 -8.43
N TYR A 42 -7.01 7.46 -7.47
CA TYR A 42 -5.75 6.77 -7.60
C TYR A 42 -5.50 5.89 -6.36
N GLN A 43 -5.27 4.62 -6.57
CA GLN A 43 -5.00 3.71 -5.47
C GLN A 43 -3.49 3.58 -5.27
N ASN A 44 -3.01 4.08 -4.15
CA ASN A 44 -1.61 3.96 -3.74
C ASN A 44 -1.49 4.26 -2.22
N GLY A 45 -0.33 4.67 -1.74
CA GLY A 45 -0.06 4.93 -0.34
C GLY A 45 0.46 6.34 -0.05
N SER A 46 0.62 6.63 1.24
CA SER A 46 1.04 7.94 1.72
C SER A 46 2.41 8.42 1.20
N TRP A 47 3.24 7.52 0.71
CA TRP A 47 4.54 7.84 0.08
C TRP A 47 4.42 8.60 -1.25
N GLU A 48 3.25 8.60 -1.88
CA GLU A 48 3.01 9.35 -3.12
C GLU A 48 2.83 10.86 -2.91
N TRP A 49 2.66 11.32 -1.67
CA TRP A 49 2.40 12.72 -1.37
C TRP A 49 3.39 13.68 -2.03
N ALA A 50 4.69 13.48 -1.83
CA ALA A 50 5.71 14.36 -2.40
C ALA A 50 5.66 14.37 -3.93
N LYS A 51 5.53 13.20 -4.57
CA LYS A 51 5.42 13.06 -6.02
C LYS A 51 4.23 13.82 -6.58
N LEU A 52 3.07 13.71 -5.94
CA LEU A 52 1.82 14.29 -6.41
C LEU A 52 1.75 15.81 -6.16
N THR A 53 2.21 16.28 -5.01
CA THR A 53 2.16 17.73 -4.65
C THR A 53 3.33 18.54 -5.22
N GLY A 54 4.34 17.89 -5.75
CA GLY A 54 5.54 18.59 -6.24
C GLY A 54 6.44 19.13 -5.12
N THR A 55 6.30 18.63 -3.88
CA THR A 55 7.20 18.99 -2.78
C THR A 55 8.52 18.24 -2.93
N GLY A 56 9.64 18.90 -2.62
CA GLY A 56 10.97 18.34 -2.85
C GLY A 56 11.23 18.07 -4.34
N ASP A 57 11.53 16.82 -4.67
CA ASP A 57 11.74 16.34 -6.05
C ASP A 57 10.43 15.88 -6.73
N GLY A 58 9.29 16.34 -6.23
CA GLY A 58 7.96 15.98 -6.72
C GLY A 58 7.69 16.39 -8.17
N GLN A 59 6.80 15.66 -8.82
CA GLN A 59 6.62 15.71 -10.27
C GLN A 59 5.42 16.55 -10.72
N TYR A 60 4.30 16.56 -9.96
CA TYR A 60 3.03 17.06 -10.49
C TYR A 60 2.57 18.38 -9.88
N GLY A 61 2.70 18.74 -8.72
CA GLY A 61 2.23 20.02 -8.14
C GLY A 61 0.72 20.11 -7.93
N LEU A 62 0.08 18.95 -7.67
CA LEU A 62 -1.35 18.90 -7.36
C LEU A 62 -1.62 19.47 -5.97
N ASP A 63 -2.77 20.11 -5.83
CA ASP A 63 -3.34 20.55 -4.55
C ASP A 63 -4.70 19.87 -4.30
N ASN A 64 -5.30 20.10 -3.14
CA ASN A 64 -6.62 19.56 -2.77
C ASN A 64 -6.71 18.02 -2.87
N LEU A 65 -5.65 17.34 -2.49
CA LEU A 65 -5.61 15.89 -2.40
C LEU A 65 -6.12 15.40 -1.05
N SER A 66 -6.88 14.31 -1.04
CA SER A 66 -7.31 13.62 0.18
C SER A 66 -7.16 12.12 0.02
N MET A 67 -6.74 11.46 1.09
CA MET A 67 -6.68 10.00 1.15
C MET A 67 -8.01 9.45 1.72
N ILE A 68 -8.63 8.52 1.03
CA ILE A 68 -9.87 7.89 1.45
C ILE A 68 -9.71 6.39 1.65
N PRO A 69 -10.45 5.77 2.57
CA PRO A 69 -10.45 4.32 2.74
C PRO A 69 -10.92 3.61 1.49
N PHE A 70 -10.32 2.46 1.24
CA PHE A 70 -10.71 1.58 0.16
C PHE A 70 -11.85 0.67 0.59
N TYR A 71 -13.04 0.89 0.07
CA TYR A 71 -14.23 0.11 0.41
C TYR A 71 -14.70 -0.76 -0.75
N CYS A 72 -14.69 -2.07 -0.54
CA CYS A 72 -15.08 -3.05 -1.56
C CYS A 72 -16.59 -3.37 -1.60
N GLY A 73 -17.42 -2.67 -0.85
CA GLY A 73 -18.86 -2.92 -0.79
C GLY A 73 -19.26 -4.09 0.10
N VAL A 74 -18.37 -4.55 0.98
CA VAL A 74 -18.66 -5.66 1.90
C VAL A 74 -19.46 -5.14 3.09
N ALA A 75 -20.62 -5.73 3.33
CA ALA A 75 -21.48 -5.35 4.44
C ALA A 75 -20.78 -5.56 5.80
N GLY A 76 -20.81 -4.53 6.65
CA GLY A 76 -20.15 -4.51 7.95
C GLY A 76 -18.76 -3.88 7.94
N GLU A 77 -18.23 -3.50 6.78
CA GLU A 77 -16.94 -2.82 6.62
C GLU A 77 -17.10 -1.31 6.31
N GLU A 78 -18.30 -0.75 6.46
CA GLU A 78 -18.60 0.66 6.13
C GLU A 78 -17.82 1.64 7.01
N ASN A 79 -17.32 1.19 8.17
CA ASN A 79 -16.53 1.97 9.09
C ASN A 79 -15.03 1.62 9.05
N ALA A 80 -14.57 0.94 8.00
CA ALA A 80 -13.17 0.69 7.79
C ALA A 80 -12.40 2.00 7.57
N GLY A 81 -11.23 2.09 8.17
CA GLY A 81 -10.26 3.15 7.91
C GLY A 81 -9.27 2.75 6.83
N LEU A 82 -8.13 3.44 6.82
CA LEU A 82 -7.07 3.17 5.86
C LEU A 82 -6.37 1.85 6.16
N ASN A 83 -5.86 1.21 5.11
CA ASN A 83 -4.97 0.08 5.25
C ASN A 83 -3.64 0.54 5.83
N CYS A 84 -3.24 -0.06 6.94
CA CYS A 84 -1.99 0.27 7.60
C CYS A 84 -1.43 -0.98 8.29
N GLY A 85 -0.11 -1.08 8.36
CA GLY A 85 0.54 -2.17 9.07
C GLY A 85 2.03 -1.92 9.25
N THR A 86 2.67 -2.77 10.04
CA THR A 86 4.12 -2.76 10.23
C THR A 86 4.76 -3.46 9.04
N GLU A 87 5.14 -2.70 8.03
CA GLU A 87 5.81 -3.24 6.83
C GLU A 87 7.32 -3.17 6.97
N ASN A 88 7.83 -2.07 7.52
CA ASN A 88 9.24 -1.83 7.70
C ASN A 88 9.59 -1.89 9.18
N CYS A 89 10.63 -2.64 9.50
CA CYS A 89 11.17 -2.73 10.86
C CYS A 89 12.69 -2.75 10.83
N TRP A 90 13.28 -2.27 11.88
CA TRP A 90 14.71 -2.41 12.11
C TRP A 90 15.00 -3.70 12.87
N ALA A 91 15.93 -4.48 12.39
CA ALA A 91 16.38 -5.68 13.06
C ALA A 91 17.79 -5.46 13.63
N VAL A 92 17.94 -5.73 14.91
CA VAL A 92 19.25 -5.72 15.56
C VAL A 92 19.88 -7.12 15.42
N ASN A 93 21.12 -7.19 14.95
CA ASN A 93 21.82 -8.45 14.84
C ASN A 93 22.17 -9.02 16.22
N ALA A 94 21.44 -10.01 16.68
CA ALA A 94 21.64 -10.66 17.97
C ALA A 94 22.98 -11.41 18.12
N LYS A 95 23.76 -11.54 17.04
CA LYS A 95 25.11 -12.16 17.06
C LYS A 95 26.24 -11.14 17.02
N ALA A 96 25.94 -9.84 16.99
CA ALA A 96 26.94 -8.79 17.10
C ALA A 96 27.52 -8.75 18.53
N SER A 97 28.60 -8.01 18.71
CA SER A 97 29.14 -7.78 20.06
C SER A 97 28.13 -6.99 20.91
N GLU A 98 28.19 -7.14 22.21
CA GLU A 98 27.31 -6.40 23.13
C GLU A 98 27.48 -4.88 22.96
N GLU A 99 28.68 -4.42 22.70
CA GLU A 99 29.03 -3.01 22.43
C GLU A 99 28.34 -2.52 21.14
N ASP A 100 28.37 -3.30 20.04
CA ASP A 100 27.71 -2.95 18.78
C ASP A 100 26.19 -2.96 18.90
N ILE A 101 25.64 -3.92 19.67
CA ILE A 101 24.19 -3.96 19.94
C ILE A 101 23.78 -2.70 20.69
N GLN A 102 24.51 -2.34 21.75
CA GLN A 102 24.22 -1.15 22.55
C GLN A 102 24.31 0.13 21.71
N ALA A 103 25.36 0.29 20.91
CA ALA A 103 25.52 1.43 20.02
C ALA A 103 24.37 1.50 18.97
N THR A 104 23.94 0.36 18.44
CA THR A 104 22.80 0.28 17.53
C THR A 104 21.51 0.76 18.20
N LEU A 105 21.23 0.31 19.42
CA LEU A 105 20.05 0.71 20.18
C LEU A 105 20.08 2.20 20.54
N GLU A 106 21.23 2.75 20.87
CA GLU A 106 21.39 4.18 21.11
C GLU A 106 21.14 5.01 19.85
N PHE A 107 21.64 4.56 18.70
CA PHE A 107 21.35 5.19 17.41
C PHE A 107 19.85 5.14 17.06
N MET A 108 19.20 3.99 17.23
CA MET A 108 17.77 3.83 17.01
C MET A 108 16.94 4.74 17.94
N ASN A 109 17.34 4.82 19.21
CA ASN A 109 16.70 5.73 20.16
C ASN A 109 16.88 7.20 19.76
N TRP A 110 18.07 7.60 19.34
CA TRP A 110 18.32 8.96 18.85
C TRP A 110 17.45 9.26 17.63
N MET A 111 17.34 8.35 16.66
CA MET A 111 16.52 8.56 15.46
C MET A 111 15.05 8.87 15.78
N VAL A 112 14.48 8.28 16.82
CA VAL A 112 13.07 8.48 17.16
C VAL A 112 12.84 9.55 18.24
N THR A 113 13.88 10.07 18.88
CA THR A 113 13.75 11.05 19.95
C THR A 113 14.34 12.43 19.62
N ASP A 114 15.27 12.51 18.70
CA ASP A 114 15.83 13.78 18.24
C ASP A 114 14.80 14.50 17.35
N PRO A 115 14.45 15.78 17.61
CA PRO A 115 13.39 16.49 16.89
C PRO A 115 13.70 16.71 15.39
N GLU A 116 14.96 16.91 15.01
CA GLU A 116 15.35 17.10 13.61
C GLU A 116 15.24 15.78 12.83
N VAL A 117 15.79 14.72 13.41
CA VAL A 117 15.76 13.39 12.79
C VAL A 117 14.35 12.82 12.75
N SER A 118 13.55 13.04 13.81
CA SER A 118 12.13 12.67 13.81
C SER A 118 11.36 13.38 12.70
N ARG A 119 11.67 14.64 12.41
CA ARG A 119 11.07 15.37 11.29
C ARG A 119 11.46 14.76 9.94
N MET A 120 12.75 14.41 9.75
CA MET A 120 13.20 13.72 8.53
C MET A 120 12.48 12.38 8.34
N LEU A 121 12.34 11.58 9.39
CA LEU A 121 11.64 10.29 9.32
C LEU A 121 10.19 10.46 8.84
N VAL A 122 9.52 11.50 9.27
CA VAL A 122 8.12 11.75 8.94
C VAL A 122 7.97 12.40 7.55
N ASP A 123 8.77 13.41 7.24
CA ASP A 123 8.59 14.21 6.02
C ASP A 123 9.26 13.57 4.79
N GLU A 124 10.45 12.95 4.94
CA GLU A 124 11.19 12.40 3.80
C GLU A 124 10.94 10.91 3.60
N PHE A 125 10.77 10.16 4.70
CA PHE A 125 10.54 8.73 4.64
C PHE A 125 9.07 8.34 4.79
N ALA A 126 8.16 9.31 4.94
CA ALA A 126 6.73 9.10 5.14
C ALA A 126 6.43 8.06 6.25
N ALA A 127 7.28 8.03 7.28
CA ALA A 127 7.11 7.14 8.41
C ALA A 127 5.80 7.45 9.13
N MET A 128 5.03 6.42 9.45
CA MET A 128 3.78 6.59 10.21
C MET A 128 4.07 7.28 11.55
N PRO A 129 3.26 8.25 11.93
CA PRO A 129 3.45 8.98 13.18
C PRO A 129 3.45 8.02 14.38
N TYR A 130 4.48 8.12 15.20
CA TYR A 130 4.57 7.45 16.49
C TYR A 130 4.39 8.49 17.61
N LYS A 131 4.20 8.04 18.85
CA LYS A 131 3.81 8.90 19.98
C LYS A 131 4.63 10.18 20.17
N GLN A 132 5.91 10.17 19.77
CA GLN A 132 6.84 11.30 19.90
C GLN A 132 7.28 11.86 18.53
N ALA A 133 6.64 11.45 17.45
CA ALA A 133 6.97 11.92 16.11
C ALA A 133 6.69 13.42 15.98
N ALA A 134 7.45 14.08 15.12
CA ALA A 134 7.12 15.42 14.66
C ALA A 134 5.78 15.42 13.91
N GLU A 135 5.09 16.55 13.89
CA GLU A 135 3.92 16.72 13.02
C GLU A 135 4.36 16.63 11.56
N SER A 136 3.63 15.84 10.79
CA SER A 136 3.91 15.66 9.36
C SER A 136 3.33 16.78 8.54
N THR A 137 4.05 17.20 7.51
CA THR A 137 3.54 18.06 6.44
C THR A 137 2.83 17.26 5.34
N ASN A 138 2.86 15.93 5.41
CA ASN A 138 2.18 15.04 4.48
C ASN A 138 0.68 14.98 4.80
N GLY A 139 -0.15 15.57 3.91
CA GLY A 139 -1.60 15.64 4.07
C GLY A 139 -2.27 14.26 4.15
N PHE A 140 -1.73 13.24 3.49
CA PHE A 140 -2.26 11.87 3.59
C PHE A 140 -2.10 11.25 4.96
N LEU A 141 -1.03 11.62 5.69
CA LEU A 141 -0.88 11.20 7.09
C LEU A 141 -1.81 11.95 8.02
N ALA A 142 -2.16 13.20 7.70
CA ALA A 142 -3.20 13.94 8.41
C ALA A 142 -4.56 13.27 8.23
N ASP A 143 -4.94 12.93 6.99
CA ASP A 143 -6.18 12.18 6.69
C ASP A 143 -6.21 10.84 7.46
N ALA A 144 -5.10 10.11 7.49
CA ALA A 144 -5.00 8.84 8.23
C ALA A 144 -5.25 9.02 9.74
N ASN A 145 -4.72 10.09 10.32
CA ASN A 145 -4.94 10.43 11.71
C ASN A 145 -6.41 10.79 11.97
N ASP A 146 -7.04 11.52 11.06
CA ASP A 146 -8.44 11.91 11.18
C ASP A 146 -9.37 10.70 11.16
N TYR A 147 -9.16 9.74 10.25
CA TYR A 147 -9.93 8.48 10.25
C TYR A 147 -9.79 7.74 11.58
N THR A 148 -8.57 7.62 12.10
CA THR A 148 -8.32 6.95 13.38
C THR A 148 -9.00 7.66 14.55
N THR A 149 -8.92 8.99 14.59
CA THR A 149 -9.53 9.83 15.62
C THR A 149 -11.05 9.80 15.58
N ASN A 150 -11.63 9.69 14.39
CA ASN A 150 -13.07 9.55 14.19
C ASN A 150 -13.62 8.15 14.51
N GLY A 151 -12.76 7.22 14.91
CA GLY A 151 -13.15 5.88 15.35
C GLY A 151 -13.27 4.85 14.22
N ASN A 152 -12.74 5.15 13.04
CA ASN A 152 -12.57 4.15 12.00
C ASN A 152 -11.48 3.14 12.43
N TYR A 153 -11.72 1.87 12.20
CA TYR A 153 -10.73 0.84 12.55
C TYR A 153 -9.67 0.71 11.44
N ILE A 154 -8.44 0.46 11.85
CA ILE A 154 -7.33 0.23 10.92
C ILE A 154 -7.49 -1.14 10.26
N MET A 155 -7.39 -1.19 8.94
CA MET A 155 -7.34 -2.42 8.17
C MET A 155 -5.88 -2.93 8.11
N PRO A 156 -5.53 -4.03 8.82
CA PRO A 156 -4.17 -4.53 8.79
C PRO A 156 -3.85 -5.25 7.47
N TRP A 157 -2.60 -5.20 7.07
CA TRP A 157 -2.11 -5.96 5.93
C TRP A 157 -2.14 -7.47 6.23
N VAL A 158 -2.94 -8.21 5.48
CA VAL A 158 -3.04 -9.67 5.60
C VAL A 158 -1.78 -10.40 5.13
N THR A 159 -0.94 -9.72 4.36
CA THR A 159 0.34 -10.27 3.87
C THR A 159 1.28 -10.68 4.98
N ASN A 160 1.16 -10.11 6.17
CA ASN A 160 1.93 -10.51 7.35
C ASN A 160 1.63 -11.95 7.80
N PHE A 161 0.50 -12.51 7.40
CA PHE A 161 0.09 -13.88 7.72
C PHE A 161 0.29 -14.85 6.54
N GLN A 162 0.71 -14.34 5.41
CA GLN A 162 0.87 -15.09 4.19
C GLN A 162 2.30 -15.62 4.06
N PRO A 163 2.48 -16.95 3.95
CA PRO A 163 3.78 -17.51 3.63
C PRO A 163 4.13 -17.22 2.16
N ASN A 164 5.42 -17.00 1.90
CA ASN A 164 5.97 -16.84 0.56
C ASN A 164 5.21 -15.80 -0.32
N VAL A 165 5.08 -14.59 0.21
CA VAL A 165 4.33 -13.47 -0.38
C VAL A 165 4.68 -13.20 -1.84
N ASP A 166 5.96 -13.23 -2.20
CA ASP A 166 6.42 -12.88 -3.54
C ASP A 166 5.94 -13.88 -4.60
N ALA A 167 6.00 -15.17 -4.31
CA ALA A 167 5.51 -16.21 -5.22
C ALA A 167 4.00 -16.13 -5.43
N TYR A 168 3.25 -15.85 -4.36
CA TYR A 168 1.80 -15.65 -4.45
C TYR A 168 1.45 -14.42 -5.28
N ARG A 169 2.09 -13.28 -4.99
CA ARG A 169 1.87 -12.03 -5.74
C ARG A 169 2.17 -12.18 -7.21
N ALA A 170 3.29 -12.81 -7.58
CA ALA A 170 3.67 -13.01 -8.97
C ALA A 170 2.62 -13.82 -9.75
N ALA A 171 2.10 -14.88 -9.16
CA ALA A 171 1.04 -15.69 -9.77
C ALA A 171 -0.28 -14.91 -9.93
N LEU A 172 -0.67 -14.18 -8.89
CA LEU A 172 -1.89 -13.37 -8.91
C LEU A 172 -1.79 -12.24 -9.94
N VAL A 173 -0.70 -11.48 -9.96
CA VAL A 173 -0.46 -10.40 -10.93
C VAL A 173 -0.48 -10.94 -12.36
N SER A 174 0.13 -12.10 -12.60
CA SER A 174 0.10 -12.73 -13.92
C SER A 174 -1.33 -13.07 -14.39
N ALA A 175 -2.17 -13.58 -13.48
CA ALA A 175 -3.55 -13.89 -13.80
C ALA A 175 -4.39 -12.62 -14.01
N MET A 176 -4.18 -11.59 -13.22
CA MET A 176 -4.84 -10.30 -13.36
C MET A 176 -4.48 -9.62 -14.68
N ASN A 177 -3.21 -9.61 -15.06
CA ASN A 177 -2.77 -9.08 -16.36
C ASN A 177 -3.43 -9.81 -17.56
N GLN A 178 -3.64 -11.11 -17.46
CA GLN A 178 -4.39 -11.85 -18.48
C GLN A 178 -5.86 -11.43 -18.53
N TYR A 179 -6.46 -11.22 -17.38
CA TYR A 179 -7.83 -10.73 -17.28
C TYR A 179 -7.97 -9.29 -17.79
N ASP A 180 -7.01 -8.41 -17.52
CA ASP A 180 -7.00 -7.04 -18.04
C ASP A 180 -6.93 -7.01 -19.56
N ALA A 181 -6.15 -7.88 -20.15
CA ALA A 181 -6.03 -8.00 -21.61
C ALA A 181 -7.30 -8.58 -22.27
N ASP A 182 -7.97 -9.49 -21.62
CA ASP A 182 -9.22 -10.14 -22.07
C ASP A 182 -10.11 -10.49 -20.86
N GLN A 183 -11.12 -9.67 -20.63
CA GLN A 183 -12.06 -9.77 -19.51
C GLN A 183 -13.07 -10.92 -19.65
N SER A 184 -12.61 -12.07 -20.17
CA SER A 184 -13.42 -13.28 -20.29
C SER A 184 -13.61 -13.97 -18.92
N ASP A 185 -14.69 -14.73 -18.80
CA ASP A 185 -14.94 -15.56 -17.63
C ASP A 185 -13.82 -16.57 -17.41
N ALA A 186 -13.21 -17.07 -18.48
CA ALA A 186 -12.10 -18.01 -18.40
C ALA A 186 -10.87 -17.40 -17.71
N ASN A 187 -10.51 -16.16 -18.05
CA ASN A 187 -9.42 -15.45 -17.42
C ASN A 187 -9.76 -15.04 -15.98
N TRP A 188 -11.02 -14.73 -15.69
CA TRP A 188 -11.45 -14.49 -14.31
C TRP A 188 -11.33 -15.76 -13.43
N GLU A 189 -11.60 -16.95 -13.97
CA GLU A 189 -11.33 -18.21 -13.26
C GLU A 189 -9.85 -18.41 -12.93
N LEU A 190 -8.93 -17.94 -13.80
CA LEU A 190 -7.49 -17.96 -13.49
C LEU A 190 -7.16 -17.04 -12.30
N VAL A 191 -7.78 -15.85 -12.24
CA VAL A 191 -7.61 -14.94 -11.09
C VAL A 191 -8.13 -15.60 -9.81
N LYS A 192 -9.32 -16.22 -9.83
CA LYS A 192 -9.86 -16.92 -8.66
C LYS A 192 -8.95 -18.06 -8.20
N THR A 193 -8.43 -18.84 -9.13
CA THR A 193 -7.50 -19.92 -8.83
C THR A 193 -6.22 -19.39 -8.21
N ALA A 194 -5.62 -18.35 -8.80
CA ALA A 194 -4.41 -17.74 -8.26
C ALA A 194 -4.63 -17.15 -6.87
N PHE A 195 -5.79 -16.53 -6.64
CA PHE A 195 -6.13 -15.89 -5.36
C PHE A 195 -6.41 -16.92 -4.26
N VAL A 196 -7.23 -17.93 -4.52
CA VAL A 196 -7.70 -18.89 -3.50
C VAL A 196 -6.75 -20.08 -3.37
N ASP A 197 -6.51 -20.81 -4.47
CA ASP A 197 -5.72 -22.03 -4.46
C ASP A 197 -4.22 -21.70 -4.35
N GLY A 198 -3.80 -20.56 -4.90
CA GLY A 198 -2.46 -20.03 -4.74
C GLY A 198 -2.12 -19.77 -3.27
N TRP A 199 -3.02 -19.12 -2.54
CA TRP A 199 -2.86 -18.93 -1.09
C TRP A 199 -2.77 -20.27 -0.36
N ALA A 200 -3.72 -21.19 -0.58
CA ALA A 200 -3.75 -22.50 0.06
C ALA A 200 -2.47 -23.30 -0.19
N THR A 201 -1.95 -23.24 -1.43
CA THR A 201 -0.70 -23.90 -1.82
C THR A 201 0.50 -23.36 -1.05
N GLN A 202 0.65 -22.05 -0.97
CA GLN A 202 1.76 -21.43 -0.25
C GLN A 202 1.66 -21.70 1.27
N TYR A 203 0.45 -21.66 1.81
CA TYR A 203 0.21 -21.97 3.21
C TYR A 203 0.59 -23.42 3.55
N ALA A 204 0.17 -24.37 2.73
CA ALA A 204 0.53 -25.78 2.91
C ALA A 204 2.04 -26.01 2.80
N ALA A 205 2.71 -25.37 1.85
CA ALA A 205 4.15 -25.48 1.67
C ALA A 205 4.95 -24.96 2.88
N ALA A 206 4.42 -23.97 3.60
CA ALA A 206 5.09 -23.41 4.77
C ALA A 206 4.79 -24.16 6.07
N ASN A 207 3.68 -24.88 6.16
CA ASN A 207 3.19 -25.52 7.39
C ASN A 207 3.09 -27.05 7.30
N GLY A 208 3.32 -27.64 6.16
CA GLY A 208 3.34 -29.09 5.90
C GLY A 208 4.72 -29.64 5.99
#